data_0854e3cb1257a25b0a745b339c437d5c
#
_entry.id   0854e3cb1257a25b0a745b339c437d5c
#
_cell.length_a   1.000
_cell.length_b   1.000
_cell.length_c   1.000
_cell.angle_alpha   90.00
_cell.angle_beta   90.00
_cell.angle_gamma   90.00
#
_symmetry.space_group_name_H-M   'P 1'
#
loop_
_entity.id
_entity.type
_entity.pdbx_description
1 polymer ?
#
loop_
_entity_poly.entity_id
_entity_poly.type
_entity_poly.pdbx_seq_one_letter_code
_entity_poly.pdbx_strand_id
1 'polypeptide(L)'
;VFPLLLLGRVMQACATGFVMPMVFSVILLVIPRERRGSAMGIIGLVIGFAPTIGPSLSGVLVDTVGWRAIFVIVAVVAAIIVACAAKMLKPYGEFRRSRFDLLSVALSTCGLICLLYGLSSVGSSTNLGFTVGLIVAGIALVGLYAYRQLNLAEPMLRVDILKTANYRTVVIVIALFQAALIGMET
;
A
#
# COMPACT_ATOMS: atom_id res chain seq x y z
N VAL A 1 -4.51 24.74 -10.55
CA VAL A 1 -3.31 23.96 -10.21
C VAL A 1 -3.59 22.79 -9.25
N PHE A 2 -4.68 22.86 -8.44
CA PHE A 2 -5.06 21.77 -7.53
C PHE A 2 -5.32 20.42 -8.25
N PRO A 3 -6.04 20.37 -9.39
CA PRO A 3 -6.28 19.11 -10.10
C PRO A 3 -4.99 18.41 -10.58
N LEU A 4 -3.99 19.19 -10.99
CA LEU A 4 -2.70 18.66 -11.44
C LEU A 4 -1.92 18.00 -10.27
N LEU A 5 -2.00 18.61 -9.09
CA LEU A 5 -1.39 18.09 -7.87
C LEU A 5 -2.08 16.78 -7.44
N LEU A 6 -3.40 16.75 -7.52
CA LEU A 6 -4.19 15.55 -7.23
C LEU A 6 -3.85 14.41 -8.20
N LEU A 7 -3.75 14.70 -9.49
CA LEU A 7 -3.35 13.73 -10.50
C LEU A 7 -1.97 13.14 -10.21
N GLY A 8 -1.01 13.99 -9.85
CA GLY A 8 0.33 13.55 -9.45
C GLY A 8 0.30 12.60 -8.23
N ARG A 9 -0.55 12.90 -7.24
CA ARG A 9 -0.73 12.03 -6.06
C ARG A 9 -1.36 10.69 -6.40
N VAL A 10 -2.34 10.67 -7.30
CA VAL A 10 -2.95 9.42 -7.77
C VAL A 10 -1.93 8.57 -8.51
N MET A 11 -1.14 9.16 -9.42
CA MET A 11 -0.07 8.43 -10.13
C MET A 11 0.99 7.88 -9.16
N GLN A 12 1.39 8.67 -8.15
CA GLN A 12 2.33 8.27 -7.12
C GLN A 12 1.78 7.11 -6.28
N ALA A 13 0.53 7.16 -5.88
CA ALA A 13 -0.14 6.09 -5.14
C ALA A 13 -0.21 4.79 -5.95
N CYS A 14 -0.57 4.87 -7.24
CA CYS A 14 -0.57 3.72 -8.15
C CYS A 14 0.85 3.11 -8.27
N ALA A 15 1.87 3.93 -8.47
CA ALA A 15 3.25 3.45 -8.57
C ALA A 15 3.70 2.72 -7.28
N THR A 16 3.41 3.28 -6.12
CA THR A 16 3.73 2.66 -4.82
C THR A 16 2.99 1.33 -4.64
N GLY A 17 1.72 1.27 -5.05
CA GLY A 17 0.91 0.05 -5.02
C GLY A 17 1.49 -1.09 -5.88
N PHE A 18 2.18 -0.78 -6.98
CA PHE A 18 2.88 -1.78 -7.79
C PHE A 18 4.26 -2.15 -7.23
N VAL A 19 5.04 -1.18 -6.78
CA VAL A 19 6.43 -1.38 -6.37
C VAL A 19 6.51 -2.26 -5.12
N MET A 20 5.67 -2.04 -4.12
CA MET A 20 5.74 -2.78 -2.85
C MET A 20 5.56 -4.31 -3.01
N PRO A 21 4.49 -4.80 -3.65
CA PRO A 21 4.34 -6.24 -3.89
C PRO A 21 5.45 -6.81 -4.78
N MET A 22 5.94 -6.02 -5.76
CA MET A 22 7.01 -6.43 -6.64
C MET A 22 8.32 -6.68 -5.88
N VAL A 23 8.70 -5.79 -4.95
CA VAL A 23 9.89 -5.96 -4.11
C VAL A 23 9.83 -7.27 -3.32
N PHE A 24 8.70 -7.55 -2.64
CA PHE A 24 8.52 -8.80 -1.91
C PHE A 24 8.59 -10.03 -2.83
N SER A 25 7.98 -9.97 -4.00
CA SER A 25 7.99 -11.05 -4.98
C SER A 25 9.40 -11.35 -5.50
N VAL A 26 10.19 -10.31 -5.81
CA VAL A 26 11.59 -10.47 -6.26
C VAL A 26 12.44 -11.13 -5.18
N ILE A 27 12.27 -10.75 -3.91
CA ILE A 27 13.00 -11.39 -2.81
C ILE A 27 12.67 -12.87 -2.72
N LEU A 28 11.40 -13.24 -2.83
CA LEU A 28 10.97 -14.62 -2.76
C LEU A 28 11.45 -15.45 -3.95
N LEU A 29 11.66 -14.84 -5.11
CA LEU A 29 12.14 -15.51 -6.33
C LEU A 29 13.66 -15.64 -6.38
N VAL A 30 14.37 -14.58 -6.00
CA VAL A 30 15.82 -14.47 -6.23
C VAL A 30 16.63 -14.94 -5.02
N ILE A 31 16.13 -14.70 -3.80
CA ILE A 31 16.88 -14.96 -2.57
C ILE A 31 16.62 -16.39 -2.05
N PRO A 32 17.68 -17.19 -1.77
CA PRO A 32 17.56 -18.51 -1.15
C PRO A 32 16.80 -18.44 0.18
N ARG A 33 16.09 -19.52 0.51
CA ARG A 33 15.20 -19.58 1.69
C ARG A 33 15.89 -19.21 2.99
N GLU A 34 17.17 -19.59 3.13
CA GLU A 34 18.01 -19.36 4.32
C GLU A 34 18.29 -17.87 4.59
N ARG A 35 18.30 -17.05 3.53
CA ARG A 35 18.62 -15.61 3.60
C ARG A 35 17.41 -14.70 3.45
N ARG A 36 16.23 -15.25 3.18
CA ARG A 36 14.98 -14.45 3.03
C ARG A 36 14.64 -13.65 4.28
N GLY A 37 14.84 -14.23 5.45
CA GLY A 37 14.59 -13.56 6.73
C GLY A 37 15.44 -12.30 6.90
N SER A 38 16.73 -12.37 6.58
CA SER A 38 17.63 -11.22 6.64
C SER A 38 17.24 -10.14 5.63
N ALA A 39 16.92 -10.52 4.39
CA ALA A 39 16.47 -9.59 3.37
C ALA A 39 15.16 -8.88 3.75
N MET A 40 14.19 -9.62 4.28
CA MET A 40 12.92 -9.06 4.78
C MET A 40 13.15 -8.15 5.99
N GLY A 41 14.10 -8.49 6.88
CA GLY A 41 14.49 -7.65 8.00
C GLY A 41 15.06 -6.29 7.56
N ILE A 42 15.93 -6.29 6.55
CA ILE A 42 16.48 -5.04 5.98
C ILE A 42 15.36 -4.17 5.38
N ILE A 43 14.43 -4.77 4.64
CA ILE A 43 13.28 -4.02 4.09
C ILE A 43 12.41 -3.47 5.22
N GLY A 44 12.14 -4.29 6.25
CA GLY A 44 11.38 -3.84 7.41
C GLY A 44 12.03 -2.66 8.13
N LEU A 45 13.36 -2.67 8.27
CA LEU A 45 14.11 -1.53 8.79
C LEU A 45 13.92 -0.27 7.93
N VAL A 46 14.08 -0.39 6.60
CA VAL A 46 13.92 0.76 5.69
C VAL A 46 12.51 1.33 5.76
N ILE A 47 11.49 0.47 5.75
CA ILE A 47 10.08 0.88 5.83
C ILE A 47 9.77 1.53 7.20
N GLY A 48 10.35 1.03 8.29
CA GLY A 48 10.16 1.59 9.63
C GLY A 48 10.89 2.92 9.86
N PHE A 49 12.10 3.07 9.28
CA PHE A 49 12.86 4.32 9.40
C PHE A 49 12.29 5.48 8.58
N ALA A 50 11.69 5.19 7.43
CA ALA A 50 11.20 6.23 6.53
C ALA A 50 10.16 7.17 7.16
N PRO A 51 9.12 6.70 7.86
CA PRO A 51 8.18 7.58 8.56
C PRO A 51 8.79 8.37 9.69
N THR A 52 9.79 7.82 10.38
CA THR A 52 10.44 8.48 11.52
C THR A 52 11.33 9.66 11.08
N ILE A 53 12.07 9.49 9.98
CA ILE A 53 12.99 10.52 9.48
C ILE A 53 12.26 11.52 8.57
N GLY A 54 11.24 11.08 7.87
CA GLY A 54 10.51 11.86 6.86
C GLY A 54 10.02 13.22 7.36
N PRO A 55 9.24 13.30 8.44
CA PRO A 55 8.72 14.56 8.97
C PRO A 55 9.83 15.51 9.40
N SER A 56 10.85 15.01 10.10
CA SER A 56 11.98 15.85 10.56
C SER A 56 12.78 16.42 9.40
N LEU A 57 13.08 15.59 8.39
CA LEU A 57 13.81 16.03 7.20
C LEU A 57 12.99 17.02 6.36
N SER A 58 11.69 16.77 6.21
CA SER A 58 10.80 17.65 5.45
C SER A 58 10.63 19.01 6.17
N GLY A 59 10.55 19.02 7.51
CA GLY A 59 10.48 20.26 8.29
C GLY A 59 11.71 21.13 8.03
N VAL A 60 12.92 20.58 8.21
CA VAL A 60 14.16 21.29 7.95
C VAL A 60 14.24 21.81 6.51
N LEU A 61 13.84 21.01 5.52
CA LEU A 61 13.86 21.43 4.13
C LEU A 61 12.85 22.55 3.82
N VAL A 62 11.67 22.51 4.41
CA VAL A 62 10.66 23.57 4.24
C VAL A 62 11.15 24.88 4.82
N ASP A 63 11.77 24.84 6.00
CA ASP A 63 12.24 26.04 6.72
C ASP A 63 13.49 26.68 6.07
N THR A 64 14.34 25.85 5.43
CA THR A 64 15.62 26.35 4.86
C THR A 64 15.53 26.70 3.38
N VAL A 65 14.90 25.86 2.56
CA VAL A 65 14.92 25.97 1.09
C VAL A 65 13.50 26.16 0.51
N GLY A 66 12.49 25.90 1.31
CA GLY A 66 11.08 26.01 0.96
C GLY A 66 10.47 24.68 0.47
N TRP A 67 9.15 24.60 0.52
CA TRP A 67 8.37 23.39 0.25
C TRP A 67 8.59 22.76 -1.15
N ARG A 68 8.98 23.59 -2.16
CA ARG A 68 9.26 23.09 -3.51
C ARG A 68 10.49 22.21 -3.59
N ALA A 69 11.47 22.42 -2.71
CA ALA A 69 12.70 21.63 -2.67
C ALA A 69 12.44 20.15 -2.41
N ILE A 70 11.43 19.82 -1.60
CA ILE A 70 11.05 18.44 -1.32
C ILE A 70 10.69 17.70 -2.62
N PHE A 71 9.87 18.33 -3.47
CA PHE A 71 9.44 17.71 -4.73
C PHE A 71 10.61 17.55 -5.70
N VAL A 72 11.51 18.51 -5.75
CA VAL A 72 12.70 18.44 -6.61
C VAL A 72 13.63 17.31 -6.15
N ILE A 73 13.90 17.21 -4.85
CA ILE A 73 14.76 16.16 -4.30
C ILE A 73 14.14 14.77 -4.58
N VAL A 74 12.86 14.59 -4.31
CA VAL A 74 12.15 13.34 -4.58
C VAL A 74 12.19 12.99 -6.07
N ALA A 75 11.99 13.98 -6.95
CA ALA A 75 12.04 13.76 -8.40
C ALA A 75 13.45 13.34 -8.87
N VAL A 76 14.51 13.99 -8.36
CA VAL A 76 15.90 13.63 -8.68
C VAL A 76 16.23 12.23 -8.21
N VAL A 77 15.90 11.90 -6.95
CA VAL A 77 16.11 10.55 -6.40
C VAL A 77 15.35 9.50 -7.20
N ALA A 78 14.09 9.76 -7.54
CA ALA A 78 13.28 8.87 -8.37
C ALA A 78 13.91 8.68 -9.77
N ALA A 79 14.39 9.74 -10.41
CA ALA A 79 15.06 9.66 -11.70
C ALA A 79 16.33 8.80 -11.64
N ILE A 80 17.13 8.94 -10.59
CA ILE A 80 18.33 8.11 -10.37
C ILE A 80 17.93 6.65 -10.20
N ILE A 81 16.91 6.36 -9.39
CA ILE A 81 16.43 4.99 -9.17
C ILE A 81 15.94 4.37 -10.49
N VAL A 82 15.17 5.11 -11.27
CA VAL A 82 14.66 4.64 -12.58
C VAL A 82 15.83 4.38 -13.54
N ALA A 83 16.83 5.26 -13.60
CA ALA A 83 18.01 5.08 -14.45
C ALA A 83 18.83 3.85 -14.03
N CYS A 84 19.01 3.62 -12.73
CA CYS A 84 19.67 2.44 -12.20
C CYS A 84 18.86 1.18 -12.50
N ALA A 85 17.56 1.22 -12.27
CA ALA A 85 16.66 0.11 -12.55
C ALA A 85 16.67 -0.28 -14.03
N ALA A 86 16.61 0.69 -14.94
CA ALA A 86 16.66 0.44 -16.38
C ALA A 86 17.95 -0.25 -16.86
N LYS A 87 19.07 -0.01 -16.16
CA LYS A 87 20.36 -0.63 -16.48
C LYS A 87 20.57 -1.98 -15.81
N MET A 88 20.04 -2.17 -14.61
CA MET A 88 20.35 -3.33 -13.76
C MET A 88 19.27 -4.40 -13.77
N LEU A 89 18.00 -4.03 -13.99
CA LEU A 89 16.90 -4.98 -13.99
C LEU A 89 16.93 -5.82 -15.28
N LYS A 90 17.09 -7.12 -15.09
CA LYS A 90 16.90 -8.12 -16.13
C LYS A 90 15.49 -8.70 -16.01
N PRO A 91 14.83 -9.10 -17.10
CA PRO A 91 13.54 -9.78 -17.03
C PRO A 91 13.73 -11.13 -16.32
N TYR A 92 13.15 -11.25 -15.13
CA TYR A 92 13.11 -12.51 -14.40
C TYR A 92 11.67 -13.09 -14.48
N GLY A 93 11.57 -14.34 -14.96
CA GLY A 93 10.33 -15.10 -14.95
C GLY A 93 9.62 -15.18 -16.30
N GLU A 94 8.74 -16.14 -16.41
CA GLU A 94 7.85 -16.33 -17.56
C GLU A 94 6.64 -15.39 -17.43
N PHE A 95 6.35 -14.65 -18.49
CA PHE A 95 5.15 -13.82 -18.57
C PHE A 95 3.91 -14.70 -18.65
N ARG A 96 3.31 -15.01 -17.51
CA ARG A 96 2.02 -15.68 -17.45
C ARG A 96 0.92 -14.61 -17.57
N ARG A 97 0.14 -14.67 -18.64
CA ARG A 97 -1.06 -13.84 -18.79
C ARG A 97 -2.08 -14.27 -17.75
N SER A 98 -2.16 -13.56 -16.64
CA SER A 98 -3.24 -13.67 -15.68
C SER A 98 -4.49 -12.96 -16.23
N ARG A 99 -5.66 -13.57 -16.08
CA ARG A 99 -6.92 -12.90 -16.43
C ARG A 99 -7.20 -11.81 -15.39
N PHE A 100 -7.28 -10.58 -15.86
CA PHE A 100 -7.61 -9.43 -15.01
C PHE A 100 -9.11 -9.43 -14.72
N ASP A 101 -9.51 -9.65 -13.49
CA ASP A 101 -10.91 -9.53 -13.07
C ASP A 101 -11.22 -8.07 -12.67
N LEU A 102 -11.65 -7.29 -13.66
CA LEU A 102 -11.96 -5.88 -13.50
C LEU A 102 -13.02 -5.61 -12.42
N LEU A 103 -13.98 -6.54 -12.27
CA LEU A 103 -15.03 -6.43 -11.28
C LEU A 103 -14.47 -6.55 -9.85
N SER A 104 -13.57 -7.48 -9.63
CA SER A 104 -12.88 -7.63 -8.33
C SER A 104 -12.05 -6.41 -7.98
N VAL A 105 -11.37 -5.82 -8.96
CA VAL A 105 -10.62 -4.57 -8.78
C VAL A 105 -11.57 -3.42 -8.42
N ALA A 106 -12.67 -3.27 -9.13
CA ALA A 106 -13.65 -2.23 -8.84
C ALA A 106 -14.27 -2.39 -7.44
N LEU A 107 -14.67 -3.60 -7.05
CA LEU A 107 -15.25 -3.89 -5.73
C LEU A 107 -14.25 -3.58 -4.60
N SER A 108 -13.00 -4.01 -4.73
CA SER A 108 -11.97 -3.75 -3.71
C SER A 108 -11.64 -2.25 -3.62
N THR A 109 -11.49 -1.58 -4.76
CA THR A 109 -11.15 -0.15 -4.79
C THR A 109 -12.27 0.70 -4.22
N CYS A 110 -13.51 0.53 -4.69
CA CYS A 110 -14.65 1.28 -4.18
C CYS A 110 -14.92 0.95 -2.70
N GLY A 111 -14.81 -0.32 -2.32
CA GLY A 111 -15.00 -0.74 -0.93
C GLY A 111 -13.98 -0.11 0.02
N LEU A 112 -12.70 -0.12 -0.35
CA LEU A 112 -11.64 0.51 0.45
C LEU A 112 -11.77 2.04 0.49
N ILE A 113 -12.11 2.68 -0.62
CA ILE A 113 -12.33 4.14 -0.64
C ILE A 113 -13.49 4.51 0.30
N CYS A 114 -14.63 3.82 0.21
CA CYS A 114 -15.76 4.09 1.09
C CYS A 114 -15.41 3.87 2.56
N LEU A 115 -14.69 2.79 2.86
CA LEU A 115 -14.31 2.42 4.21
C LEU A 115 -13.31 3.43 4.81
N LEU A 116 -12.24 3.75 4.08
CA LEU A 116 -11.20 4.69 4.54
C LEU A 116 -11.75 6.12 4.67
N TYR A 117 -12.53 6.57 3.70
CA TYR A 117 -13.15 7.89 3.75
C TYR A 117 -14.19 7.99 4.88
N GLY A 118 -14.99 6.94 5.07
CA GLY A 118 -15.94 6.85 6.17
C GLY A 118 -15.23 6.91 7.53
N LEU A 119 -14.17 6.12 7.74
CA LEU A 119 -13.39 6.12 8.98
C LEU A 119 -12.69 7.47 9.22
N SER A 120 -12.08 8.05 8.20
CA SER A 120 -11.42 9.36 8.29
C SER A 120 -12.41 10.49 8.62
N SER A 121 -13.66 10.34 8.22
CA SER A 121 -14.73 11.33 8.50
C SER A 121 -15.35 11.17 9.89
N VAL A 122 -15.02 10.12 10.65
CA VAL A 122 -15.48 9.95 12.04
C VAL A 122 -14.84 11.03 12.91
N GLY A 123 -15.61 11.90 13.47
CA GLY A 123 -15.12 13.02 14.30
C GLY A 123 -15.06 14.39 13.61
N SER A 124 -15.04 14.46 12.27
CA SER A 124 -15.03 15.72 11.51
C SER A 124 -16.34 16.01 10.78
N SER A 125 -17.19 15.01 10.57
CA SER A 125 -18.42 15.15 9.79
C SER A 125 -19.61 15.59 10.66
N THR A 126 -20.31 16.60 10.17
CA THR A 126 -21.57 17.08 10.76
C THR A 126 -22.74 16.09 10.55
N ASN A 127 -22.56 15.09 9.67
CA ASN A 127 -23.63 14.17 9.24
C ASN A 127 -23.25 12.71 9.54
N LEU A 128 -23.49 12.31 10.80
CA LEU A 128 -23.16 10.96 11.30
C LEU A 128 -23.80 9.84 10.45
N GLY A 129 -25.01 10.05 9.93
CA GLY A 129 -25.71 9.08 9.09
C GLY A 129 -24.99 8.80 7.78
N PHE A 130 -24.44 9.84 7.15
CA PHE A 130 -23.66 9.69 5.90
C PHE A 130 -22.34 8.92 6.16
N THR A 131 -21.64 9.23 7.24
CA THR A 131 -20.39 8.57 7.64
C THR A 131 -20.61 7.08 7.94
N VAL A 132 -21.65 6.77 8.73
CA VAL A 132 -22.02 5.36 9.02
C VAL A 132 -22.44 4.63 7.74
N GLY A 133 -23.21 5.30 6.87
CA GLY A 133 -23.59 4.74 5.56
C GLY A 133 -22.39 4.36 4.70
N LEU A 134 -21.36 5.21 4.64
CA LEU A 134 -20.12 4.93 3.91
C LEU A 134 -19.34 3.76 4.50
N ILE A 135 -19.24 3.66 5.82
CA ILE A 135 -18.56 2.56 6.49
C ILE A 135 -19.29 1.24 6.22
N VAL A 136 -20.60 1.22 6.35
CA VAL A 136 -21.41 0.03 6.08
C VAL A 136 -21.31 -0.39 4.62
N ALA A 137 -21.40 0.57 3.69
CA ALA A 137 -21.21 0.30 2.25
C ALA A 137 -19.80 -0.24 1.96
N GLY A 138 -18.77 0.34 2.58
CA GLY A 138 -17.40 -0.12 2.44
C GLY A 138 -17.21 -1.55 2.94
N ILE A 139 -17.73 -1.88 4.13
CA ILE A 139 -17.70 -3.25 4.67
C ILE A 139 -18.45 -4.22 3.76
N ALA A 140 -19.61 -3.84 3.24
CA ALA A 140 -20.41 -4.69 2.34
C ALA A 140 -19.66 -4.96 1.03
N LEU A 141 -19.06 -3.95 0.41
CA LEU A 141 -18.30 -4.09 -0.84
C LEU A 141 -17.03 -4.95 -0.65
N VAL A 142 -16.29 -4.73 0.45
CA VAL A 142 -15.10 -5.55 0.77
C VAL A 142 -15.52 -6.99 1.10
N GLY A 143 -16.63 -7.19 1.80
CA GLY A 143 -17.20 -8.51 2.06
C GLY A 143 -17.61 -9.23 0.77
N LEU A 144 -18.27 -8.52 -0.15
CA LEU A 144 -18.65 -9.05 -1.47
C LEU A 144 -17.40 -9.39 -2.30
N TYR A 145 -16.37 -8.56 -2.27
CA TYR A 145 -15.07 -8.86 -2.87
C TYR A 145 -14.48 -10.15 -2.29
N ALA A 146 -14.41 -10.29 -0.97
CA ALA A 146 -13.88 -11.49 -0.31
C ALA A 146 -14.68 -12.74 -0.66
N TYR A 147 -16.01 -12.65 -0.65
CA TYR A 147 -16.89 -13.74 -1.06
C TYR A 147 -16.66 -14.16 -2.51
N ARG A 148 -16.51 -13.18 -3.41
CA ARG A 148 -16.21 -13.44 -4.82
C ARG A 148 -14.85 -14.13 -4.99
N GLN A 149 -13.81 -13.67 -4.28
CA GLN A 149 -12.46 -14.27 -4.35
C GLN A 149 -12.45 -15.73 -3.85
N LEU A 150 -13.31 -16.09 -2.89
CA LEU A 150 -13.41 -17.45 -2.40
C LEU A 150 -14.05 -18.42 -3.41
N ASN A 151 -14.87 -17.89 -4.34
CA ASN A 151 -15.62 -18.67 -5.32
C ASN A 151 -15.02 -18.63 -6.74
N LEU A 152 -13.97 -17.83 -6.98
CA LEU A 152 -13.29 -17.81 -8.28
C LEU A 152 -12.34 -19.00 -8.42
N ALA A 153 -12.29 -19.57 -9.63
CA ALA A 153 -11.34 -20.64 -9.96
C ALA A 153 -9.88 -20.18 -9.98
N GLU A 154 -9.64 -18.93 -10.40
CA GLU A 154 -8.31 -18.27 -10.36
C GLU A 154 -8.44 -16.95 -9.57
N PRO A 155 -8.41 -17.01 -8.24
CA PRO A 155 -8.56 -15.80 -7.43
C PRO A 155 -7.32 -14.90 -7.55
N MET A 156 -7.51 -13.59 -7.65
CA MET A 156 -6.42 -12.60 -7.62
C MET A 156 -5.76 -12.55 -6.24
N LEU A 157 -6.53 -12.76 -5.18
CA LEU A 157 -6.06 -12.84 -3.81
C LEU A 157 -6.55 -14.14 -3.17
N ARG A 158 -5.64 -14.93 -2.65
CA ARG A 158 -5.96 -16.20 -1.96
C ARG A 158 -6.44 -15.94 -0.54
N VAL A 159 -7.69 -15.53 -0.42
CA VAL A 159 -8.35 -15.25 0.87
C VAL A 159 -8.52 -16.52 1.73
N ASP A 160 -8.52 -17.70 1.09
CA ASP A 160 -8.58 -19.01 1.74
C ASP A 160 -7.46 -19.23 2.78
N ILE A 161 -6.30 -18.58 2.62
CA ILE A 161 -5.18 -18.64 3.58
C ILE A 161 -5.60 -18.14 4.98
N LEU A 162 -6.54 -17.19 5.06
CA LEU A 162 -7.09 -16.70 6.33
C LEU A 162 -7.84 -17.77 7.14
N LYS A 163 -8.22 -18.88 6.51
CA LYS A 163 -8.81 -20.04 7.22
C LYS A 163 -7.79 -20.75 8.10
N THR A 164 -6.50 -20.61 7.81
CA THR A 164 -5.42 -21.19 8.63
C THR A 164 -5.24 -20.36 9.90
N ALA A 165 -5.42 -20.98 11.08
CA ALA A 165 -5.39 -20.30 12.37
C ALA A 165 -4.09 -19.51 12.61
N ASN A 166 -2.94 -20.10 12.31
CA ASN A 166 -1.65 -19.45 12.48
C ASN A 166 -1.51 -18.18 11.62
N TYR A 167 -1.97 -18.22 10.36
CA TYR A 167 -1.91 -17.07 9.47
C TYR A 167 -2.83 -15.95 9.95
N ARG A 168 -4.05 -16.29 10.36
CA ARG A 168 -5.02 -15.34 10.91
C ARG A 168 -4.47 -14.64 12.16
N THR A 169 -3.87 -15.39 13.09
CA THR A 169 -3.25 -14.80 14.29
C THR A 169 -2.15 -13.81 13.94
N VAL A 170 -1.24 -14.17 13.03
CA VAL A 170 -0.17 -13.29 12.59
C VAL A 170 -0.72 -12.01 11.95
N VAL A 171 -1.72 -12.11 11.10
CA VAL A 171 -2.36 -10.93 10.46
C VAL A 171 -3.00 -10.01 11.50
N ILE A 172 -3.70 -10.57 12.49
CA ILE A 172 -4.32 -9.78 13.58
C ILE A 172 -3.25 -9.07 14.40
N VAL A 173 -2.19 -9.78 14.78
CA VAL A 173 -1.08 -9.19 15.57
C VAL A 173 -0.41 -8.05 14.80
N ILE A 174 -0.12 -8.24 13.52
CA ILE A 174 0.47 -7.19 12.69
C ILE A 174 -0.49 -5.99 12.56
N ALA A 175 -1.78 -6.23 12.36
CA ALA A 175 -2.77 -5.16 12.24
C ALA A 175 -2.87 -4.34 13.55
N LEU A 176 -2.91 -5.00 14.71
CA LEU A 176 -2.93 -4.33 16.01
C LEU A 176 -1.64 -3.55 16.27
N PHE A 177 -0.49 -4.13 15.92
CA PHE A 177 0.80 -3.45 16.06
C PHE A 177 0.88 -2.19 15.19
N GLN A 178 0.44 -2.27 13.93
CA GLN A 178 0.39 -1.11 13.02
C GLN A 178 -0.60 -0.05 13.50
N ALA A 179 -1.76 -0.45 14.00
CA ALA A 179 -2.74 0.48 14.56
C ALA A 179 -2.17 1.22 15.80
N ALA A 180 -1.43 0.51 16.67
CA ALA A 180 -0.77 1.11 17.81
C ALA A 180 0.33 2.10 17.40
N LEU A 181 1.16 1.75 16.40
CA LEU A 181 2.19 2.65 15.88
C LEU A 181 1.61 3.95 15.33
N ILE A 182 0.59 3.85 14.46
CA ILE A 182 -0.06 5.02 13.86
C ILE A 182 -0.76 5.87 14.93
N GLY A 183 -1.40 5.22 15.91
CA GLY A 183 -2.05 5.93 17.03
C GLY A 183 -1.08 6.66 17.96
N MET A 184 0.21 6.34 17.95
CA MET A 184 1.24 7.06 18.69
C MET A 184 1.76 8.31 17.96
N GLU A 185 1.57 8.37 16.64
CA GLU A 185 2.03 9.49 15.79
C GLU A 185 0.99 10.62 15.67
N THR A 186 -0.25 10.41 16.14
CA THR A 186 -1.35 11.39 16.15
C THR A 186 -1.53 12.03 17.50
#